data_e4a82a4261767a29d6ca1dee6b6eac55
#
_entry.id   e4a82a4261767a29d6ca1dee6b6eac55
#
_cell.length_a   1.000
_cell.length_b   1.000
_cell.length_c   1.000
_cell.angle_alpha   90.00
_cell.angle_beta   90.00
_cell.angle_gamma   90.00
#
_symmetry.space_group_name_H-M   'P 1'
#
loop_
_entity.id
_entity.type
_entity.pdbx_description
1 polymer ?
#
loop_
_entity_poly.entity_id
_entity_poly.type
_entity_poly.pdbx_seq_one_letter_code
_entity_poly.pdbx_strand_id
1 'polypeptide(L)'
;AKFILNQEENFALTKMVGNVSLKHNKLNDAYTYFEKAIALTKDSTKQAALLFEMAKIDAEQGNYIKARTLSFNALAKNSTLTEIYSFVGDLYYNNAESCTSENTLQNRSVYIAAYNMYQKGGNTTGMTNAKAQFPSMEELFVQNKNVGDMINTGCWINENVALQKSCLLYTS
;
A
#
# COMPACT_ATOMS: atom_id res chain seq x y z
N ALA A 1 -28.96 23.06 12.44
CA ALA A 1 -29.51 21.74 12.03
C ALA A 1 -29.69 21.64 10.50
N LYS A 2 -30.44 22.57 9.84
CA LYS A 2 -30.64 22.57 8.38
C LYS A 2 -29.32 22.61 7.56
N PHE A 3 -28.31 23.33 8.01
CA PHE A 3 -27.02 23.44 7.32
C PHE A 3 -26.25 22.13 7.38
N ILE A 4 -26.28 21.42 8.50
CA ILE A 4 -25.60 20.12 8.66
C ILE A 4 -26.28 19.06 7.79
N LEU A 5 -27.61 19.01 7.76
CA LEU A 5 -28.37 18.09 6.90
C LEU A 5 -28.04 18.30 5.42
N ASN A 6 -27.93 19.55 4.96
CA ASN A 6 -27.59 19.86 3.59
C ASN A 6 -26.15 19.43 3.21
N GLN A 7 -25.20 19.50 4.15
CA GLN A 7 -23.84 19.01 3.92
C GLN A 7 -23.78 17.48 3.82
N GLU A 8 -24.51 16.75 4.66
CA GLU A 8 -24.56 15.30 4.62
C GLU A 8 -25.24 14.78 3.33
N GLU A 9 -26.32 15.41 2.88
CA GLU A 9 -26.94 15.11 1.60
C GLU A 9 -25.98 15.36 0.44
N ASN A 10 -25.29 16.49 0.43
CA ASN A 10 -24.28 16.82 -0.58
C ASN A 10 -23.11 15.85 -0.55
N PHE A 11 -22.65 15.42 0.60
CA PHE A 11 -21.61 14.39 0.73
C PHE A 11 -22.06 13.08 0.08
N ALA A 12 -23.26 12.59 0.43
CA ALA A 12 -23.78 11.32 -0.07
C ALA A 12 -23.93 11.33 -1.60
N LEU A 13 -24.51 12.40 -2.15
CA LEU A 13 -24.68 12.58 -3.58
C LEU A 13 -23.33 12.68 -4.32
N THR A 14 -22.41 13.48 -3.80
CA THR A 14 -21.08 13.65 -4.42
C THR A 14 -20.29 12.35 -4.41
N LYS A 15 -20.29 11.61 -3.31
CA LYS A 15 -19.70 10.28 -3.22
C LYS A 15 -20.35 9.30 -4.22
N MET A 16 -21.69 9.35 -4.34
CA MET A 16 -22.40 8.47 -5.28
C MET A 16 -21.99 8.74 -6.72
N VAL A 17 -21.84 10.00 -7.12
CA VAL A 17 -21.35 10.36 -8.47
C VAL A 17 -19.94 9.83 -8.68
N GLY A 18 -19.04 9.97 -7.69
CA GLY A 18 -17.69 9.38 -7.74
C GLY A 18 -17.73 7.86 -7.95
N ASN A 19 -18.58 7.14 -7.19
CA ASN A 19 -18.74 5.69 -7.35
C ASN A 19 -19.30 5.28 -8.74
N VAL A 20 -20.24 6.05 -9.26
CA VAL A 20 -20.78 5.82 -10.63
C VAL A 20 -19.68 6.05 -11.67
N SER A 21 -18.90 7.11 -11.52
CA SER A 21 -17.77 7.39 -12.41
C SER A 21 -16.75 6.24 -12.38
N LEU A 22 -16.44 5.71 -11.20
CA LEU A 22 -15.53 4.56 -11.03
C LEU A 22 -16.07 3.32 -11.77
N LYS A 23 -17.37 3.00 -11.60
CA LYS A 23 -18.00 1.87 -12.31
C LYS A 23 -17.95 2.00 -13.84
N HIS A 24 -17.91 3.20 -14.35
CA HIS A 24 -17.77 3.48 -15.78
C HIS A 24 -16.32 3.69 -16.23
N ASN A 25 -15.34 3.31 -15.39
CA ASN A 25 -13.90 3.46 -15.63
C ASN A 25 -13.47 4.91 -15.92
N LYS A 26 -14.23 5.90 -15.41
CA LYS A 26 -13.88 7.31 -15.49
C LYS A 26 -13.06 7.71 -14.26
N LEU A 27 -11.82 7.21 -14.18
CA LEU A 27 -10.97 7.30 -13.00
C LEU A 27 -10.73 8.74 -12.54
N ASN A 28 -10.46 9.66 -13.46
CA ASN A 28 -10.21 11.07 -13.15
C ASN A 28 -11.46 11.79 -12.62
N ASP A 29 -12.64 11.48 -13.18
CA ASP A 29 -13.90 12.01 -12.67
C ASP A 29 -14.18 11.49 -11.27
N ALA A 30 -14.02 10.18 -11.06
CA ALA A 30 -14.20 9.55 -9.75
C ALA A 30 -13.29 10.20 -8.70
N TYR A 31 -12.02 10.38 -9.02
CA TYR A 31 -11.03 11.02 -8.15
C TYR A 31 -11.48 12.44 -7.75
N THR A 32 -11.87 13.26 -8.73
CA THR A 32 -12.33 14.64 -8.52
C THR A 32 -13.58 14.68 -7.62
N TYR A 33 -14.53 13.76 -7.81
CA TYR A 33 -15.72 13.70 -6.96
C TYR A 33 -15.41 13.21 -5.55
N PHE A 34 -14.45 12.30 -5.38
CA PHE A 34 -14.00 11.89 -4.03
C PHE A 34 -13.29 13.02 -3.29
N GLU A 35 -12.46 13.82 -3.95
CA GLU A 35 -11.88 15.03 -3.35
C GLU A 35 -12.95 16.01 -2.87
N LYS A 36 -13.95 16.29 -3.72
CA LYS A 36 -15.08 17.15 -3.34
C LYS A 36 -15.86 16.57 -2.16
N ALA A 37 -16.10 15.26 -2.14
CA ALA A 37 -16.81 14.60 -1.04
C ALA A 37 -16.02 14.70 0.27
N ILE A 38 -14.69 14.52 0.25
CA ILE A 38 -13.83 14.71 1.43
C ILE A 38 -13.98 16.11 2.02
N ALA A 39 -14.04 17.13 1.17
CA ALA A 39 -14.20 18.53 1.61
C ALA A 39 -15.56 18.81 2.26
N LEU A 40 -16.59 18.01 1.96
CA LEU A 40 -17.96 18.16 2.48
C LEU A 40 -18.17 17.49 3.84
N THR A 41 -17.22 16.71 4.34
CA THR A 41 -17.39 16.02 5.62
C THR A 41 -16.22 16.26 6.58
N LYS A 42 -16.53 16.34 7.87
CA LYS A 42 -15.52 16.35 8.95
C LYS A 42 -15.35 14.98 9.60
N ASP A 43 -16.14 13.99 9.18
CA ASP A 43 -16.06 12.61 9.67
C ASP A 43 -14.78 11.95 9.13
N SER A 44 -13.84 11.67 10.04
CA SER A 44 -12.54 11.08 9.68
C SER A 44 -12.67 9.67 9.08
N THR A 45 -13.69 8.91 9.50
CA THR A 45 -13.93 7.57 8.94
C THR A 45 -14.40 7.65 7.49
N LYS A 46 -15.32 8.60 7.19
CA LYS A 46 -15.76 8.85 5.82
C LYS A 46 -14.62 9.35 4.95
N GLN A 47 -13.77 10.25 5.47
CA GLN A 47 -12.59 10.74 4.77
C GLN A 47 -11.58 9.61 4.50
N ALA A 48 -11.31 8.74 5.49
CA ALA A 48 -10.42 7.61 5.35
C ALA A 48 -10.85 6.66 4.23
N ALA A 49 -12.14 6.31 4.19
CA ALA A 49 -12.68 5.43 3.15
C ALA A 49 -12.48 6.03 1.74
N LEU A 50 -12.71 7.32 1.56
CA LEU A 50 -12.52 7.98 0.26
C LEU A 50 -11.06 8.12 -0.12
N LEU A 51 -10.18 8.43 0.83
CA LEU A 51 -8.72 8.44 0.58
C LEU A 51 -8.23 7.06 0.12
N PHE A 52 -8.78 5.99 0.67
CA PHE A 52 -8.42 4.64 0.24
C PHE A 52 -8.94 4.32 -1.17
N GLU A 53 -10.17 4.73 -1.54
CA GLU A 53 -10.65 4.60 -2.92
C GLU A 53 -9.76 5.39 -3.91
N MET A 54 -9.34 6.61 -3.55
CA MET A 54 -8.41 7.39 -4.36
C MET A 54 -7.03 6.72 -4.46
N ALA A 55 -6.55 6.08 -3.40
CA ALA A 55 -5.31 5.31 -3.44
C ALA A 55 -5.37 4.16 -4.45
N LYS A 56 -6.50 3.45 -4.52
CA LYS A 56 -6.72 2.39 -5.52
C LYS A 56 -6.69 2.94 -6.95
N ILE A 57 -7.33 4.09 -7.19
CA ILE A 57 -7.29 4.76 -8.49
C ILE A 57 -5.85 5.12 -8.89
N ASP A 58 -5.08 5.72 -7.97
CA ASP A 58 -3.68 6.06 -8.25
C ASP A 58 -2.83 4.80 -8.53
N ALA A 59 -3.10 3.70 -7.84
CA ALA A 59 -2.43 2.42 -8.09
C ALA A 59 -2.73 1.86 -9.49
N GLU A 60 -3.98 1.89 -9.92
CA GLU A 60 -4.40 1.48 -11.28
C GLU A 60 -3.74 2.34 -12.37
N GLN A 61 -3.45 3.60 -12.07
CA GLN A 61 -2.76 4.52 -12.97
C GLN A 61 -1.22 4.42 -12.90
N GLY A 62 -0.68 3.52 -12.08
CA GLY A 62 0.77 3.37 -11.89
C GLY A 62 1.41 4.42 -10.98
N ASN A 63 0.63 5.26 -10.32
CA ASN A 63 1.09 6.31 -9.41
C ASN A 63 1.37 5.74 -8.00
N TYR A 64 2.26 4.76 -7.87
CA TYR A 64 2.47 3.97 -6.65
C TYR A 64 2.86 4.80 -5.42
N ILE A 65 3.68 5.84 -5.58
CA ILE A 65 4.07 6.75 -4.49
C ILE A 65 2.84 7.44 -3.91
N LYS A 66 1.98 7.94 -4.78
CA LYS A 66 0.76 8.65 -4.39
C LYS A 66 -0.26 7.70 -3.77
N ALA A 67 -0.44 6.51 -4.36
CA ALA A 67 -1.30 5.45 -3.82
C ALA A 67 -0.89 5.07 -2.38
N ARG A 68 0.41 4.86 -2.14
CA ARG A 68 0.95 4.59 -0.80
C ARG A 68 0.69 5.74 0.16
N THR A 69 0.95 6.97 -0.27
CA THR A 69 0.76 8.17 0.57
C THR A 69 -0.70 8.33 0.99
N LEU A 70 -1.63 8.18 0.06
CA LEU A 70 -3.07 8.23 0.36
C LEU A 70 -3.51 7.09 1.29
N SER A 71 -2.94 5.89 1.11
CA SER A 71 -3.18 4.74 1.98
C SER A 71 -2.79 5.04 3.44
N PHE A 72 -1.61 5.59 3.67
CA PHE A 72 -1.19 5.96 5.03
C PHE A 72 -1.96 7.17 5.58
N ASN A 73 -2.37 8.11 4.75
CA ASN A 73 -3.28 9.19 5.15
C ASN A 73 -4.65 8.64 5.57
N ALA A 74 -5.17 7.63 4.89
CA ALA A 74 -6.39 6.95 5.27
C ALA A 74 -6.25 6.25 6.64
N LEU A 75 -5.15 5.51 6.87
CA LEU A 75 -4.85 4.89 8.16
C LEU A 75 -4.68 5.91 9.30
N ALA A 76 -4.10 7.07 9.02
CA ALA A 76 -3.98 8.17 9.99
C ALA A 76 -5.36 8.75 10.39
N LYS A 77 -6.33 8.70 9.49
CA LYS A 77 -7.72 9.11 9.74
C LYS A 77 -8.53 8.01 10.44
N ASN A 78 -8.29 6.76 10.10
CA ASN A 78 -8.96 5.61 10.69
C ASN A 78 -8.01 4.39 10.69
N SER A 79 -7.37 4.13 11.82
CA SER A 79 -6.42 3.03 12.02
C SER A 79 -7.06 1.63 12.02
N THR A 80 -8.40 1.53 12.02
CA THR A 80 -9.09 0.23 11.99
C THR A 80 -9.19 -0.39 10.60
N LEU A 81 -8.87 0.38 9.55
CA LEU A 81 -8.86 -0.09 8.14
C LEU A 81 -7.60 -0.92 7.85
N THR A 82 -7.44 -2.05 8.54
CA THR A 82 -6.23 -2.87 8.47
C THR A 82 -5.99 -3.50 7.09
N GLU A 83 -7.03 -3.63 6.27
CA GLU A 83 -6.93 -4.07 4.87
C GLU A 83 -6.03 -3.17 4.03
N ILE A 84 -5.86 -1.89 4.41
CA ILE A 84 -4.96 -0.96 3.74
C ILE A 84 -3.51 -1.43 3.82
N TYR A 85 -3.09 -2.06 4.91
CA TYR A 85 -1.75 -2.62 5.00
C TYR A 85 -1.54 -3.75 3.98
N SER A 86 -2.53 -4.62 3.78
CA SER A 86 -2.47 -5.66 2.75
C SER A 86 -2.38 -5.06 1.36
N PHE A 87 -3.16 -4.02 1.07
CA PHE A 87 -3.09 -3.29 -0.19
C PHE A 87 -1.70 -2.66 -0.43
N VAL A 88 -1.09 -2.04 0.58
CA VAL A 88 0.29 -1.50 0.47
C VAL A 88 1.30 -2.63 0.27
N GLY A 89 1.10 -3.78 0.94
CA GLY A 89 1.88 -4.99 0.70
C GLY A 89 1.81 -5.45 -0.75
N ASP A 90 0.60 -5.46 -1.34
CA ASP A 90 0.38 -5.79 -2.75
C ASP A 90 1.07 -4.78 -3.69
N LEU A 91 1.02 -3.48 -3.36
CA LEU A 91 1.75 -2.46 -4.13
C LEU A 91 3.26 -2.75 -4.18
N TYR A 92 3.87 -3.11 -3.04
CA TYR A 92 5.29 -3.41 -2.97
C TYR A 92 5.62 -4.71 -3.70
N TYR A 93 4.87 -5.77 -3.42
CA TYR A 93 5.11 -7.09 -3.97
C TYR A 93 4.98 -7.13 -5.50
N ASN A 94 3.85 -6.62 -6.02
CA ASN A 94 3.53 -6.70 -7.44
C ASN A 94 4.37 -5.74 -8.31
N ASN A 95 4.98 -4.73 -7.69
CA ASN A 95 5.79 -3.73 -8.40
C ASN A 95 7.27 -3.78 -7.99
N ALA A 96 7.72 -4.90 -7.42
CA ALA A 96 9.10 -5.10 -7.00
C ALA A 96 10.10 -4.92 -8.16
N GLU A 97 9.74 -5.33 -9.37
CA GLU A 97 10.58 -5.17 -10.56
C GLU A 97 10.89 -3.71 -10.90
N SER A 98 9.99 -2.78 -10.56
CA SER A 98 10.26 -1.34 -10.71
C SER A 98 11.32 -0.80 -9.75
N CYS A 99 11.74 -1.62 -8.79
CA CYS A 99 12.76 -1.33 -7.78
C CYS A 99 14.08 -2.05 -8.02
N THR A 100 14.31 -2.59 -9.23
CA THR A 100 15.52 -3.34 -9.56
C THR A 100 16.76 -2.45 -9.48
N SER A 101 17.78 -2.92 -8.78
CA SER A 101 19.12 -2.33 -8.68
C SER A 101 20.19 -3.40 -8.93
N GLU A 102 21.46 -3.01 -9.00
CA GLU A 102 22.57 -3.95 -9.08
C GLU A 102 22.78 -4.75 -7.77
N ASN A 103 22.24 -4.24 -6.66
CA ASN A 103 22.36 -4.91 -5.35
C ASN A 103 21.22 -5.90 -5.15
N THR A 104 21.54 -7.19 -5.21
CA THR A 104 20.57 -8.29 -5.03
C THR A 104 19.83 -8.23 -3.69
N LEU A 105 20.52 -7.90 -2.59
CA LEU A 105 19.86 -7.79 -1.28
C LEU A 105 18.88 -6.62 -1.23
N GLN A 106 19.19 -5.52 -1.90
CA GLN A 106 18.26 -4.40 -2.03
C GLN A 106 17.01 -4.82 -2.79
N ASN A 107 17.15 -5.56 -3.88
CA ASN A 107 16.01 -6.09 -4.63
C ASN A 107 15.15 -7.04 -3.78
N ARG A 108 15.80 -7.92 -3.01
CA ARG A 108 15.12 -8.85 -2.10
C ARG A 108 14.46 -8.14 -0.92
N SER A 109 15.00 -7.02 -0.46
CA SER A 109 14.48 -6.26 0.66
C SER A 109 13.09 -5.66 0.41
N VAL A 110 12.73 -5.44 -0.84
CA VAL A 110 11.36 -5.01 -1.25
C VAL A 110 10.31 -6.02 -0.79
N TYR A 111 10.60 -7.32 -0.91
CA TYR A 111 9.70 -8.37 -0.45
C TYR A 111 9.63 -8.46 1.08
N ILE A 112 10.69 -8.07 1.78
CA ILE A 112 10.65 -7.94 3.24
C ILE A 112 9.73 -6.78 3.64
N ALA A 113 9.81 -5.64 2.94
CA ALA A 113 8.89 -4.52 3.16
C ALA A 113 7.42 -4.94 2.91
N ALA A 114 7.16 -5.66 1.81
CA ALA A 114 5.84 -6.21 1.52
C ALA A 114 5.34 -7.15 2.62
N TYR A 115 6.20 -8.07 3.09
CA TYR A 115 5.90 -8.97 4.19
C TYR A 115 5.49 -8.23 5.46
N ASN A 116 6.24 -7.17 5.83
CA ASN A 116 5.94 -6.36 7.01
C ASN A 116 4.56 -5.68 6.91
N MET A 117 4.18 -5.26 5.71
CA MET A 117 2.84 -4.72 5.46
C MET A 117 1.76 -5.81 5.57
N TYR A 118 1.96 -6.97 4.94
CA TYR A 118 1.04 -8.10 5.06
C TYR A 118 0.86 -8.56 6.51
N GLN A 119 1.94 -8.56 7.29
CA GLN A 119 1.88 -8.91 8.72
C GLN A 119 0.98 -7.95 9.50
N LYS A 120 1.10 -6.65 9.26
CA LYS A 120 0.23 -5.62 9.87
C LYS A 120 -1.24 -5.76 9.44
N GLY A 121 -1.47 -6.19 8.21
CA GLY A 121 -2.81 -6.43 7.63
C GLY A 121 -3.39 -7.81 7.95
N GLY A 122 -2.62 -8.71 8.58
CA GLY A 122 -3.05 -10.09 8.85
C GLY A 122 -3.17 -10.97 7.60
N ASN A 123 -2.55 -10.59 6.48
CA ASN A 123 -2.60 -11.33 5.21
C ASN A 123 -1.58 -12.48 5.19
N THR A 124 -1.96 -13.65 5.66
CA THR A 124 -1.08 -14.83 5.76
C THR A 124 -0.59 -15.35 4.40
N THR A 125 -1.43 -15.29 3.37
CA THR A 125 -1.07 -15.67 2.00
C THR A 125 0.00 -14.74 1.45
N GLY A 126 -0.22 -13.43 1.57
CA GLY A 126 0.77 -12.42 1.16
C GLY A 126 2.10 -12.59 1.89
N MET A 127 2.06 -12.85 3.21
CA MET A 127 3.26 -13.15 4.01
C MET A 127 4.03 -14.35 3.48
N THR A 128 3.33 -15.44 3.16
CA THR A 128 3.95 -16.67 2.63
C THR A 128 4.62 -16.41 1.29
N ASN A 129 3.93 -15.74 0.38
CA ASN A 129 4.45 -15.41 -0.95
C ASN A 129 5.67 -14.49 -0.87
N ALA A 130 5.59 -13.45 -0.04
CA ALA A 130 6.70 -12.51 0.14
C ALA A 130 7.92 -13.20 0.76
N LYS A 131 7.72 -14.05 1.76
CA LYS A 131 8.79 -14.78 2.43
C LYS A 131 9.55 -15.73 1.50
N ALA A 132 8.89 -16.30 0.50
CA ALA A 132 9.52 -17.14 -0.52
C ALA A 132 10.53 -16.35 -1.38
N GLN A 133 10.44 -15.03 -1.44
CA GLN A 133 11.33 -14.15 -2.19
C GLN A 133 12.47 -13.54 -1.34
N PHE A 134 12.56 -13.89 -0.05
CA PHE A 134 13.61 -13.37 0.83
C PHE A 134 14.99 -13.85 0.37
N PRO A 135 16.07 -13.11 0.72
CA PRO A 135 17.42 -13.52 0.36
C PRO A 135 17.77 -14.89 0.94
N SER A 136 18.56 -15.64 0.20
CA SER A 136 19.20 -16.86 0.67
C SER A 136 20.35 -16.53 1.64
N MET A 137 20.82 -17.54 2.38
CA MET A 137 22.02 -17.38 3.21
C MET A 137 23.27 -17.10 2.37
N GLU A 138 23.35 -17.65 1.16
CA GLU A 138 24.44 -17.40 0.22
C GLU A 138 24.46 -15.96 -0.26
N GLU A 139 23.30 -15.39 -0.65
CA GLU A 139 23.17 -13.99 -1.05
C GLU A 139 23.60 -13.04 0.10
N LEU A 140 23.24 -13.35 1.36
CA LEU A 140 23.68 -12.60 2.52
C LEU A 140 25.20 -12.67 2.71
N PHE A 141 25.76 -13.89 2.65
CA PHE A 141 27.17 -14.12 2.85
C PHE A 141 28.05 -13.41 1.81
N VAL A 142 27.69 -13.49 0.53
CA VAL A 142 28.42 -12.82 -0.56
C VAL A 142 28.55 -11.30 -0.34
N GLN A 143 27.57 -10.68 0.31
CA GLN A 143 27.56 -9.24 0.59
C GLN A 143 28.01 -8.90 2.03
N ASN A 144 28.60 -9.85 2.76
CA ASN A 144 29.01 -9.67 4.16
C ASN A 144 27.90 -9.12 5.05
N LYS A 145 26.69 -9.65 4.90
CA LYS A 145 25.50 -9.26 5.67
C LYS A 145 24.97 -10.43 6.48
N ASN A 146 24.33 -10.09 7.59
CA ASN A 146 23.69 -11.04 8.49
C ASN A 146 22.16 -10.83 8.54
N VAL A 147 21.47 -11.87 8.97
CA VAL A 147 20.06 -11.73 9.36
C VAL A 147 19.96 -10.71 10.48
N GLY A 148 19.08 -9.73 10.33
CA GLY A 148 18.89 -8.61 11.26
C GLY A 148 19.60 -7.32 10.86
N ASP A 149 20.58 -7.36 9.95
CA ASP A 149 21.21 -6.13 9.43
C ASP A 149 20.15 -5.27 8.70
N MET A 150 20.26 -3.97 8.90
CA MET A 150 19.36 -3.03 8.24
C MET A 150 19.79 -2.76 6.80
N ILE A 151 18.83 -2.75 5.89
CA ILE A 151 19.02 -2.34 4.51
C ILE A 151 17.88 -1.42 4.07
N ASN A 152 18.20 -0.42 3.24
CA ASN A 152 17.19 0.41 2.59
C ASN A 152 16.72 -0.26 1.31
N THR A 153 15.41 -0.33 1.10
CA THR A 153 14.83 -0.91 -0.13
C THR A 153 15.17 -0.11 -1.38
N GLY A 154 15.57 1.15 -1.21
CA GLY A 154 15.75 2.07 -2.33
C GLY A 154 14.44 2.37 -3.07
N CYS A 155 14.56 2.83 -4.31
CA CYS A 155 13.49 3.16 -5.24
C CYS A 155 12.37 4.04 -4.61
N TRP A 156 11.16 3.93 -5.12
CA TRP A 156 10.00 4.67 -4.63
C TRP A 156 9.49 4.21 -3.24
N ILE A 157 9.87 3.00 -2.80
CA ILE A 157 9.50 2.45 -1.49
C ILE A 157 10.31 3.13 -0.38
N ASN A 158 11.64 3.17 -0.54
CA ASN A 158 12.58 3.87 0.35
C ASN A 158 12.35 3.59 1.85
N GLU A 159 12.17 2.32 2.21
CA GLU A 159 12.00 1.88 3.60
C GLU A 159 13.25 1.14 4.08
N ASN A 160 13.59 1.31 5.37
CA ASN A 160 14.60 0.50 6.03
C ASN A 160 13.96 -0.75 6.61
N VAL A 161 14.47 -1.91 6.24
CA VAL A 161 14.01 -3.21 6.73
C VAL A 161 15.16 -4.02 7.31
N ALA A 162 14.87 -4.85 8.29
CA ALA A 162 15.84 -5.82 8.82
C ALA A 162 15.88 -7.03 7.87
N LEU A 163 17.08 -7.41 7.42
CA LEU A 163 17.29 -8.57 6.56
C LEU A 163 16.78 -9.84 7.24
N GLN A 164 16.04 -10.63 6.49
CA GLN A 164 15.53 -11.93 6.88
C GLN A 164 15.94 -12.95 5.81
N LYS A 165 15.98 -14.22 6.17
CA LYS A 165 16.30 -15.29 5.21
C LYS A 165 15.04 -16.03 4.76
N SER A 166 15.07 -16.56 3.55
CA SER A 166 14.06 -17.51 3.08
C SER A 166 14.13 -18.80 3.91
N CYS A 167 12.96 -19.42 4.14
CA CYS A 167 12.86 -20.72 4.79
C CYS A 167 12.75 -21.87 3.77
N LEU A 168 13.22 -21.68 2.55
CA LEU A 168 13.26 -22.77 1.59
C LEU A 168 14.27 -23.80 2.12
N LEU A 169 13.76 -24.89 2.69
CA LEU A 169 14.53 -26.11 2.90
C LEU A 169 14.94 -26.59 1.49
N TYR A 170 16.23 -26.60 1.20
CA TYR A 170 16.73 -27.36 0.08
C TYR A 170 16.32 -28.83 0.32
N THR A 171 15.29 -29.28 -0.38
CA THR A 171 15.11 -30.73 -0.58
C THR A 171 16.13 -31.11 -1.64
N SER A 172 17.29 -31.56 -1.17
CA SER A 172 18.27 -32.31 -1.98
C SER A 172 17.69 -33.58 -2.49
#